data_95cc05fbfa39c1d77a5f2bede92739c3
#
_entry.id   95cc05fbfa39c1d77a5f2bede92739c3
#
_cell.length_a   1.000
_cell.length_b   1.000
_cell.length_c   1.000
_cell.angle_alpha   90.00
_cell.angle_beta   90.00
_cell.angle_gamma   90.00
#
_symmetry.space_group_name_H-M   'P 1'
#
loop_
_entity.id
_entity.type
_entity.pdbx_description
1 polymer ?
#
loop_
_entity_poly.entity_id
_entity_poly.type
_entity_poly.pdbx_seq_one_letter_code
_entity_poly.pdbx_strand_id
1 'polypeptide(L)'
;MGVDLLNIEGLAELEHHGPVVMVNLMRFHDRSLDGDGSGWDAYLRYSALTVPMIKARGGTLLWTGDAKAIALGPQHGNQWHYLALVYYPTVADFIDMMTSADYENRCDPHRRNGCAEHVIICTKQAYSKFGIGQDVEEIG
;
A
#
# COMPACT_ATOMS: atom_id res chain seq x y z
N MET A 1 17.31 -3.39 1.54
CA MET A 1 17.48 -4.31 0.63
C MET A 1 16.58 -5.45 0.79
N GLY A 2 17.00 -6.53 1.30
CA GLY A 2 16.20 -7.70 1.30
C GLY A 2 14.80 -7.54 1.86
N VAL A 3 14.66 -6.68 2.86
CA VAL A 3 13.38 -6.51 3.52
C VAL A 3 12.32 -5.86 2.65
N ASP A 4 12.75 -5.24 1.56
CA ASP A 4 11.82 -4.55 0.68
C ASP A 4 11.60 -5.27 -0.63
N LEU A 5 11.98 -6.53 -0.69
CA LEU A 5 11.81 -7.28 -1.93
C LEU A 5 10.35 -7.60 -2.16
N LEU A 6 9.90 -7.34 -3.37
CA LEU A 6 8.56 -7.67 -3.79
C LEU A 6 8.48 -9.19 -3.97
N ASN A 7 7.44 -9.80 -3.43
CA ASN A 7 7.25 -11.25 -3.52
C ASN A 7 6.61 -11.60 -4.87
N ILE A 8 7.40 -11.48 -5.93
CA ILE A 8 6.91 -11.71 -7.29
C ILE A 8 6.36 -13.11 -7.46
N GLU A 9 7.07 -14.12 -6.93
CA GLU A 9 6.63 -15.50 -7.09
C GLU A 9 5.27 -15.77 -6.48
N GLY A 10 5.09 -15.30 -5.24
CA GLY A 10 3.81 -15.50 -4.57
C GLY A 10 2.68 -14.76 -5.25
N LEU A 11 2.97 -13.55 -5.75
CA LEU A 11 1.96 -12.75 -6.40
C LEU A 11 1.61 -13.29 -7.79
N ALA A 12 2.59 -13.85 -8.49
CA ALA A 12 2.35 -14.37 -9.84
C ALA A 12 1.32 -15.49 -9.82
N GLU A 13 1.24 -16.24 -8.72
CA GLU A 13 0.27 -17.32 -8.61
C GLU A 13 -1.17 -16.77 -8.56
N LEU A 14 -1.33 -15.49 -8.28
CA LEU A 14 -2.63 -14.87 -8.13
C LEU A 14 -3.04 -14.06 -9.34
N GLU A 15 -2.25 -14.07 -10.41
CA GLU A 15 -2.49 -13.18 -11.56
C GLU A 15 -3.87 -13.33 -12.17
N HIS A 16 -4.40 -14.55 -12.14
CA HIS A 16 -5.66 -14.83 -12.82
C HIS A 16 -6.86 -14.80 -11.90
N HIS A 17 -6.70 -14.30 -10.67
CA HIS A 17 -7.75 -14.35 -9.68
C HIS A 17 -8.57 -13.08 -9.57
N GLY A 18 -8.38 -12.14 -10.49
CA GLY A 18 -9.17 -10.93 -10.54
C GLY A 18 -8.74 -9.87 -9.56
N PRO A 19 -9.66 -9.01 -9.11
CA PRO A 19 -9.31 -7.86 -8.28
C PRO A 19 -8.71 -8.26 -6.93
N VAL A 20 -7.80 -7.41 -6.46
CA VAL A 20 -7.18 -7.59 -5.15
C VAL A 20 -7.22 -6.28 -4.38
N VAL A 21 -7.14 -6.38 -3.06
CA VAL A 21 -6.99 -5.22 -2.18
C VAL A 21 -5.69 -5.43 -1.41
N MET A 22 -4.78 -4.48 -1.58
CA MET A 22 -3.49 -4.50 -0.88
C MET A 22 -3.65 -3.80 0.44
N VAL A 23 -3.41 -4.52 1.53
CA VAL A 23 -3.48 -3.97 2.89
C VAL A 23 -2.09 -3.52 3.26
N ASN A 24 -1.93 -2.21 3.41
CA ASN A 24 -0.65 -1.60 3.74
C ASN A 24 -0.59 -1.28 5.22
N LEU A 25 0.48 -1.72 5.88
CA LEU A 25 0.75 -1.38 7.28
C LEU A 25 2.09 -0.67 7.31
N MET A 26 2.13 0.50 7.93
CA MET A 26 3.32 1.33 7.88
C MET A 26 3.68 1.90 9.23
N ARG A 27 4.99 1.94 9.50
CA ARG A 27 5.57 2.64 10.64
C ARG A 27 6.60 3.60 10.09
N PHE A 28 6.57 4.84 10.54
CA PHE A 28 7.41 5.89 9.99
C PHE A 28 8.59 6.21 10.90
N HIS A 29 9.68 6.65 10.28
CA HIS A 29 10.78 7.25 11.02
C HIS A 29 10.30 8.57 11.63
N ASP A 30 10.87 8.95 12.77
CA ASP A 30 10.58 10.26 13.34
C ASP A 30 11.01 11.36 12.39
N ARG A 31 12.19 11.19 11.79
CA ARG A 31 12.68 12.11 10.78
C ARG A 31 12.95 11.35 9.50
N SER A 32 12.64 11.99 8.38
CA SER A 32 12.98 11.44 7.08
C SER A 32 14.47 11.15 7.03
N LEU A 33 14.85 10.02 6.43
CA LEU A 33 16.27 9.63 6.38
C LEU A 33 17.12 10.63 5.59
N ASP A 34 16.50 11.37 4.66
CA ASP A 34 17.22 12.40 3.90
C ASP A 34 17.26 13.73 4.66
N GLY A 35 16.70 13.79 5.86
CA GLY A 35 16.71 14.99 6.67
C GLY A 35 15.66 16.02 6.32
N ASP A 36 14.81 15.74 5.35
CA ASP A 36 13.81 16.70 4.87
C ASP A 36 12.46 16.39 5.52
N GLY A 37 12.26 16.93 6.72
CA GLY A 37 11.01 16.76 7.45
C GLY A 37 10.93 15.45 8.20
N SER A 38 9.72 15.07 8.54
CA SER A 38 9.45 13.84 9.29
C SER A 38 9.32 12.66 8.32
N GLY A 39 9.30 11.46 8.89
CA GLY A 39 9.00 10.28 8.09
C GLY A 39 7.62 10.37 7.45
N TRP A 40 6.65 10.94 8.19
CA TRP A 40 5.31 11.16 7.65
C TRP A 40 5.35 12.13 6.46
N ASP A 41 6.16 13.19 6.55
CA ASP A 41 6.29 14.12 5.43
C ASP A 41 6.81 13.42 4.18
N ALA A 42 7.80 12.55 4.35
CA ALA A 42 8.34 11.79 3.22
C ALA A 42 7.28 10.86 2.65
N TYR A 43 6.50 10.22 3.51
CA TYR A 43 5.43 9.35 3.04
C TYR A 43 4.38 10.14 2.26
N LEU A 44 4.08 11.35 2.67
CA LEU A 44 3.12 12.18 1.93
C LEU A 44 3.64 12.51 0.53
N ARG A 45 4.96 12.73 0.40
CA ARG A 45 5.56 12.93 -0.93
C ARG A 45 5.41 11.67 -1.78
N TYR A 46 5.64 10.51 -1.16
CA TYR A 46 5.46 9.22 -1.82
C TYR A 46 4.02 9.05 -2.30
N SER A 47 3.06 9.31 -1.42
CA SER A 47 1.65 9.13 -1.72
C SER A 47 1.20 10.05 -2.86
N ALA A 48 1.67 11.29 -2.84
CA ALA A 48 1.31 12.24 -3.90
C ALA A 48 1.74 11.76 -5.27
N LEU A 49 2.83 11.00 -5.34
CA LEU A 49 3.33 10.47 -6.61
C LEU A 49 2.66 9.16 -6.99
N THR A 50 2.37 8.31 -6.00
CA THR A 50 1.86 6.98 -6.30
C THR A 50 0.36 6.94 -6.58
N VAL A 51 -0.43 7.81 -5.94
CA VAL A 51 -1.88 7.78 -6.14
C VAL A 51 -2.26 7.95 -7.61
N PRO A 52 -1.68 8.91 -8.36
CA PRO A 52 -1.97 8.99 -9.78
C PRO A 52 -1.55 7.75 -10.57
N MET A 53 -0.45 7.11 -10.17
CA MET A 53 0.01 5.89 -10.83
C MET A 53 -0.95 4.73 -10.60
N ILE A 54 -1.50 4.64 -9.39
CA ILE A 54 -2.51 3.65 -9.05
C ILE A 54 -3.75 3.86 -9.93
N LYS A 55 -4.20 5.11 -10.03
CA LYS A 55 -5.37 5.44 -10.82
C LYS A 55 -5.16 5.14 -12.30
N ALA A 56 -3.95 5.40 -12.79
CA ALA A 56 -3.65 5.13 -14.20
C ALA A 56 -3.75 3.66 -14.53
N ARG A 57 -3.65 2.79 -13.54
CA ARG A 57 -3.76 1.34 -13.74
C ARG A 57 -5.13 0.80 -13.31
N GLY A 58 -6.10 1.70 -13.15
CA GLY A 58 -7.45 1.29 -12.80
C GLY A 58 -7.65 1.02 -11.32
N GLY A 59 -6.67 1.35 -10.51
CA GLY A 59 -6.76 1.13 -9.07
C GLY A 59 -7.36 2.30 -8.33
N THR A 60 -7.55 2.12 -7.04
CA THR A 60 -8.19 3.13 -6.19
C THR A 60 -7.66 3.01 -4.77
N LEU A 61 -7.31 4.16 -4.20
CA LEU A 61 -7.04 4.22 -2.76
C LEU A 61 -8.40 4.23 -2.07
N LEU A 62 -8.72 3.14 -1.37
CA LEU A 62 -10.05 2.95 -0.80
C LEU A 62 -10.24 3.61 0.54
N TRP A 63 -9.22 3.53 1.38
CA TRP A 63 -9.36 3.91 2.78
C TRP A 63 -8.00 4.02 3.41
N THR A 64 -7.83 4.99 4.29
CA THR A 64 -6.64 5.08 5.13
C THR A 64 -7.09 5.36 6.56
N GLY A 65 -6.23 4.99 7.51
CA GLY A 65 -6.51 5.26 8.91
C GLY A 65 -5.27 5.33 9.74
N ASP A 66 -5.31 6.14 10.77
CA ASP A 66 -4.25 6.20 11.77
C ASP A 66 -4.45 5.07 12.75
N ALA A 67 -3.38 4.32 13.03
CA ALA A 67 -3.44 3.29 14.04
C ALA A 67 -3.36 3.93 15.40
N LYS A 68 -4.36 3.72 16.25
CA LYS A 68 -4.43 4.39 17.55
C LYS A 68 -4.09 3.47 18.70
N ALA A 69 -4.48 2.21 18.63
CA ALA A 69 -4.26 1.26 19.71
C ALA A 69 -4.51 -0.14 19.21
N ILE A 70 -3.87 -1.10 19.84
CA ILE A 70 -4.21 -2.51 19.62
C ILE A 70 -5.44 -2.79 20.47
N ALA A 71 -6.56 -3.03 19.83
CA ALA A 71 -7.80 -3.31 20.56
C ALA A 71 -7.81 -4.71 21.14
N LEU A 72 -7.16 -5.64 20.49
CA LEU A 72 -7.09 -7.02 20.91
C LEU A 72 -5.78 -7.62 20.41
N GLY A 73 -5.02 -8.24 21.27
CA GLY A 73 -3.77 -8.89 20.92
C GLY A 73 -2.58 -8.33 21.68
N PRO A 74 -1.38 -8.76 21.32
CA PRO A 74 -0.17 -8.35 22.05
C PRO A 74 0.07 -6.84 21.94
N GLN A 75 0.12 -6.18 23.08
CA GLN A 75 0.30 -4.74 23.12
C GLN A 75 1.72 -4.31 22.74
N HIS A 76 2.69 -5.15 23.05
CA HIS A 76 4.09 -4.82 22.75
C HIS A 76 4.38 -4.82 21.25
N GLY A 77 3.46 -5.35 20.45
CA GLY A 77 3.62 -5.31 18.99
C GLY A 77 2.96 -4.12 18.34
N ASN A 78 2.50 -3.16 19.13
CA ASN A 78 1.78 -2.01 18.61
C ASN A 78 2.76 -0.98 18.05
N GLN A 79 3.26 -1.26 16.87
CA GLN A 79 4.25 -0.41 16.25
C GLN A 79 3.73 0.29 14.99
N TRP A 80 2.56 -0.09 14.51
CA TRP A 80 2.03 0.46 13.27
C TRP A 80 1.45 1.84 13.51
N HIS A 81 1.71 2.75 12.57
CA HIS A 81 1.23 4.13 12.65
C HIS A 81 0.06 4.38 11.72
N TYR A 82 -0.01 3.65 10.59
CA TYR A 82 -0.91 4.02 9.53
C TYR A 82 -1.25 2.80 8.68
N LEU A 83 -2.49 2.71 8.24
CA LEU A 83 -2.95 1.63 7.36
C LEU A 83 -3.59 2.22 6.13
N ALA A 84 -3.45 1.53 5.00
CA ALA A 84 -4.10 1.95 3.76
C ALA A 84 -4.58 0.74 3.01
N LEU A 85 -5.78 0.84 2.44
CA LEU A 85 -6.34 -0.21 1.59
C LEU A 85 -6.34 0.30 0.16
N VAL A 86 -5.67 -0.43 -0.73
CA VAL A 86 -5.54 -0.03 -2.12
C VAL A 86 -6.04 -1.15 -3.03
N TYR A 87 -7.02 -0.82 -3.85
CA TYR A 87 -7.60 -1.74 -4.81
C TYR A 87 -6.81 -1.70 -6.12
N TYR A 88 -6.59 -2.88 -6.70
CA TYR A 88 -6.09 -3.01 -8.07
C TYR A 88 -6.96 -4.00 -8.81
N PRO A 89 -7.24 -3.75 -10.11
CA PRO A 89 -8.06 -4.69 -10.89
C PRO A 89 -7.44 -6.07 -10.99
N THR A 90 -6.10 -6.13 -11.01
CA THR A 90 -5.37 -7.39 -11.08
C THR A 90 -4.06 -7.26 -10.32
N VAL A 91 -3.50 -8.41 -9.94
CA VAL A 91 -2.16 -8.44 -9.35
C VAL A 91 -1.13 -7.93 -10.34
N ALA A 92 -1.35 -8.21 -11.63
CA ALA A 92 -0.41 -7.75 -12.67
C ALA A 92 -0.29 -6.23 -12.69
N ASP A 93 -1.40 -5.52 -12.45
CA ASP A 93 -1.36 -4.05 -12.40
C ASP A 93 -0.50 -3.57 -11.24
N PHE A 94 -0.61 -4.22 -10.09
CA PHE A 94 0.22 -3.89 -8.93
C PHE A 94 1.70 -4.13 -9.24
N ILE A 95 2.01 -5.31 -9.78
CA ILE A 95 3.40 -5.66 -10.10
C ILE A 95 3.96 -4.68 -11.13
N ASP A 96 3.16 -4.35 -12.15
CA ASP A 96 3.60 -3.42 -13.18
C ASP A 96 3.98 -2.07 -12.60
N MET A 97 3.18 -1.56 -11.67
CA MET A 97 3.48 -0.30 -11.03
C MET A 97 4.76 -0.38 -10.20
N MET A 98 4.83 -1.41 -9.34
CA MET A 98 5.93 -1.54 -8.39
C MET A 98 7.27 -1.80 -9.05
N THR A 99 7.26 -2.38 -10.25
CA THR A 99 8.49 -2.68 -10.97
C THR A 99 8.81 -1.67 -12.05
N SER A 100 7.96 -0.65 -12.22
CA SER A 100 8.20 0.36 -13.24
C SER A 100 9.39 1.24 -12.85
N ALA A 101 10.09 1.75 -13.87
CA ALA A 101 11.20 2.66 -13.64
C ALA A 101 10.73 3.94 -12.94
N ASP A 102 9.53 4.38 -13.27
CA ASP A 102 8.97 5.59 -12.67
C ASP A 102 8.78 5.41 -11.16
N TYR A 103 8.22 4.26 -10.75
CA TYR A 103 8.07 3.99 -9.32
C TYR A 103 9.42 3.90 -8.63
N GLU A 104 10.34 3.15 -9.22
CA GLU A 104 11.64 2.90 -8.62
C GLU A 104 12.45 4.19 -8.46
N ASN A 105 12.39 5.07 -9.43
CA ASN A 105 13.24 6.26 -9.45
C ASN A 105 12.60 7.48 -8.81
N ARG A 106 11.29 7.61 -8.87
CA ARG A 106 10.62 8.80 -8.38
C ARG A 106 9.86 8.59 -7.08
N CYS A 107 9.35 7.40 -6.85
CA CYS A 107 8.46 7.15 -5.71
C CYS A 107 9.18 6.45 -4.57
N ASP A 108 9.81 5.34 -4.86
CA ASP A 108 10.37 4.48 -3.84
C ASP A 108 11.40 5.18 -2.93
N PRO A 109 12.21 6.13 -3.42
CA PRO A 109 13.11 6.84 -2.50
C PRO A 109 12.38 7.55 -1.37
N HIS A 110 11.22 8.13 -1.64
CA HIS A 110 10.43 8.79 -0.59
C HIS A 110 9.86 7.77 0.39
N ARG A 111 9.44 6.61 -0.11
CA ARG A 111 8.96 5.55 0.76
C ARG A 111 10.06 5.08 1.71
N ARG A 112 11.26 4.87 1.19
CA ARG A 112 12.39 4.42 2.00
C ARG A 112 12.83 5.47 3.00
N ASN A 113 12.74 6.73 2.63
CA ASN A 113 13.10 7.82 3.55
C ASN A 113 12.10 7.96 4.68
N GLY A 114 10.84 7.63 4.42
CA GLY A 114 9.78 7.82 5.39
C GLY A 114 9.45 6.61 6.23
N CYS A 115 9.40 5.43 5.61
CA CYS A 115 8.91 4.22 6.29
C CYS A 115 10.05 3.46 6.93
N ALA A 116 9.97 3.32 8.25
CA ALA A 116 10.88 2.45 8.98
C ALA A 116 10.49 1.00 8.75
N GLU A 117 9.19 0.75 8.56
CA GLU A 117 8.68 -0.58 8.27
C GLU A 117 7.43 -0.43 7.40
N HIS A 118 7.32 -1.28 6.39
CA HIS A 118 6.19 -1.24 5.47
C HIS A 118 5.88 -2.66 5.05
N VAL A 119 4.69 -3.13 5.37
CA VAL A 119 4.22 -4.46 4.96
C VAL A 119 3.00 -4.27 4.09
N ILE A 120 2.97 -4.99 2.97
CA ILE A 120 1.81 -5.00 2.09
C ILE A 120 1.32 -6.42 2.00
N ILE A 121 0.07 -6.64 2.42
CA ILE A 121 -0.55 -7.96 2.36
C ILE A 121 -1.56 -7.97 1.22
N CYS A 122 -1.35 -8.85 0.26
CA CYS A 122 -2.28 -9.00 -0.85
C CYS A 122 -3.48 -9.79 -0.38
N THR A 123 -4.67 -9.24 -0.56
CA THR A 123 -5.91 -9.93 -0.18
C THR A 123 -6.85 -10.01 -1.36
N LYS A 124 -7.67 -11.05 -1.36
CA LYS A 124 -8.80 -11.16 -2.28
C LYS A 124 -10.04 -10.85 -1.47
N GLN A 125 -10.85 -9.93 -1.98
CA GLN A 125 -12.00 -9.47 -1.21
C GLN A 125 -13.00 -10.60 -1.00
N ALA A 126 -13.35 -10.81 0.27
CA ALA A 126 -14.41 -11.74 0.62
C ALA A 126 -15.75 -11.02 0.73
N TYR A 127 -15.71 -9.81 1.30
CA TYR A 127 -16.93 -9.02 1.51
C TYR A 127 -16.54 -7.55 1.68
N SER A 128 -17.35 -6.66 1.16
CA SER A 128 -17.13 -5.22 1.34
C SER A 128 -18.42 -4.46 1.14
N LYS A 129 -18.67 -3.52 2.05
CA LYS A 129 -19.75 -2.55 1.86
C LYS A 129 -19.28 -1.37 1.02
N PHE A 130 -17.98 -1.28 0.74
CA PHE A 130 -17.48 -0.23 -0.13
C PHE A 130 -17.80 -0.49 -1.60
N GLY A 131 -18.20 -1.73 -1.94
CA GLY A 131 -18.51 -2.08 -3.31
C GLY A 131 -17.32 -2.21 -4.22
N ILE A 132 -16.14 -2.36 -3.64
CA ILE A 132 -14.91 -2.39 -4.38
C ILE A 132 -14.81 -3.70 -5.18
N GLY A 133 -14.53 -3.59 -6.47
CA GLY A 133 -14.41 -4.77 -7.31
C GLY A 133 -15.74 -5.33 -7.76
N GLN A 134 -16.83 -4.60 -7.54
CA GLN A 134 -18.16 -5.01 -7.94
C GLN A 134 -18.75 -3.99 -8.91
N ASP A 135 -19.82 -4.35 -9.57
CA ASP A 135 -20.56 -3.40 -10.40
C ASP A 135 -21.16 -2.33 -9.53
N VAL A 136 -21.06 -1.09 -9.98
CA VAL A 136 -21.56 0.04 -9.21
C VAL A 136 -23.07 -0.07 -8.99
N GLU A 137 -23.78 -0.61 -9.97
CA GLU A 137 -25.23 -0.74 -9.89
C GLU A 137 -25.67 -1.61 -8.72
N GLU A 138 -24.87 -2.56 -8.32
CA GLU A 138 -25.21 -3.46 -7.23
C GLU A 138 -25.16 -2.80 -5.88
N ILE A 139 -24.48 -1.67 -5.81
CA ILE A 139 -24.30 -0.96 -4.55
C ILE A 139 -25.42 -0.01 -4.29
N GLY A 140 -25.98 0.49 -5.36
CA GLY A 140 -26.98 1.52 -5.39
C GLY A 140 -28.22 1.27 -4.58
#